data_e51baf4fc3f8fe1ac21feee6735bc28d
#
_entry.id   e51baf4fc3f8fe1ac21feee6735bc28d
#
_cell.length_a   1.000
_cell.length_b   1.000
_cell.length_c   1.000
_cell.angle_alpha   90.00
_cell.angle_beta   90.00
_cell.angle_gamma   90.00
#
_symmetry.space_group_name_H-M   'P 1'
#
loop_
_entity.id
_entity.type
_entity.pdbx_description
1 polymer ?
#
loop_
_entity_poly.entity_id
_entity_poly.type
_entity_poly.pdbx_seq_one_letter_code
_entity_poly.pdbx_strand_id
1 'polypeptide(L)'
;MKVALLRIREAREKLRVSQASLLPSADASAGWSLSPGRGFRSSTSQNFSLGASTSWELDLFGGNRRSIEASRASLMSTEASAGAVRTALLADVATAYFDWITACEQLRIAREQLEIQRSTLTIAEKRYKTEFAPRLDVEQATSTVASTESRIPQLEAQVASSKNQLAVLLGTYNSRVELTLPKASVFEKTPVVPVGLPSELLRRRPDVIAAEADLHAAVANVGVAVADLYPRFSLTGSLSSRGGDFGQLFRENNNAWSLGGNLLQPLFQGGALRATVRAQKAAAEQAAETYRKTLITAVSEVEDALIAYGSYTSQMQYLHKENNANREAFQLSRTLYINGETDFLNVITAQRSWLSSEESLVTMKQNIRKAVVQLARTLGGGW
;
A
#
# COMPACT_ATOMS: atom_id res chain seq x y z
N MET A 1 3.12 5.31 -5.99
CA MET A 1 2.16 6.34 -6.45
C MET A 1 1.87 6.32 -7.95
N LYS A 2 2.86 6.42 -8.86
CA LYS A 2 2.62 6.41 -10.32
C LYS A 2 1.79 5.21 -10.80
N VAL A 3 2.07 4.01 -10.31
CA VAL A 3 1.29 2.79 -10.65
C VAL A 3 -0.19 2.92 -10.25
N ALA A 4 -0.48 3.46 -9.07
CA ALA A 4 -1.87 3.67 -8.62
C ALA A 4 -2.62 4.65 -9.53
N LEU A 5 -1.97 5.74 -9.95
CA LEU A 5 -2.56 6.70 -10.90
C LEU A 5 -2.80 6.08 -12.29
N LEU A 6 -1.91 5.20 -12.76
CA LEU A 6 -2.11 4.47 -14.01
C LEU A 6 -3.28 3.48 -13.92
N ARG A 7 -3.48 2.82 -12.78
CA ARG A 7 -4.65 1.97 -12.53
C ARG A 7 -5.97 2.76 -12.59
N ILE A 8 -6.01 3.96 -12.03
CA ILE A 8 -7.19 4.84 -12.16
C ILE A 8 -7.45 5.17 -13.63
N ARG A 9 -6.40 5.51 -14.39
CA ARG A 9 -6.54 5.77 -15.82
C ARG A 9 -7.06 4.55 -16.57
N GLU A 10 -6.52 3.38 -16.30
CA GLU A 10 -7.00 2.11 -16.87
C GLU A 10 -8.49 1.88 -16.54
N ALA A 11 -8.89 1.99 -15.28
CA ALA A 11 -10.28 1.81 -14.85
C ALA A 11 -11.22 2.82 -15.53
N ARG A 12 -10.77 4.06 -15.74
CA ARG A 12 -11.53 5.09 -16.45
C ARG A 12 -11.75 4.75 -17.92
N GLU A 13 -10.74 4.22 -18.60
CA GLU A 13 -10.89 3.76 -19.98
C GLU A 13 -11.78 2.51 -20.05
N LYS A 14 -11.73 1.58 -19.09
CA LYS A 14 -12.65 0.45 -18.99
C LYS A 14 -14.11 0.91 -18.83
N LEU A 15 -14.36 1.95 -18.03
CA LEU A 15 -15.67 2.57 -17.92
C LEU A 15 -16.13 3.14 -19.26
N ARG A 16 -15.26 3.80 -20.04
CA ARG A 16 -15.57 4.30 -21.37
C ARG A 16 -15.93 3.16 -22.33
N VAL A 17 -15.20 2.04 -22.27
CA VAL A 17 -15.54 0.84 -23.05
C VAL A 17 -16.93 0.33 -22.69
N SER A 18 -17.27 0.25 -21.40
CA SER A 18 -18.63 -0.13 -20.98
C SER A 18 -19.70 0.87 -21.43
N GLN A 19 -19.40 2.17 -21.41
CA GLN A 19 -20.33 3.21 -21.89
C GLN A 19 -20.57 3.12 -23.40
N ALA A 20 -19.57 2.69 -24.18
CA ALA A 20 -19.69 2.52 -25.61
C ALA A 20 -20.72 1.45 -25.99
N SER A 21 -21.04 0.49 -25.12
CA SER A 21 -22.08 -0.51 -25.37
C SER A 21 -23.51 0.05 -25.51
N LEU A 22 -23.73 1.30 -25.09
CA LEU A 22 -25.02 1.99 -25.33
C LEU A 22 -25.11 2.65 -26.71
N LEU A 23 -24.02 2.74 -27.46
CA LEU A 23 -23.93 3.36 -28.75
C LEU A 23 -23.88 2.29 -29.85
N PRO A 24 -24.33 2.59 -31.08
CA PRO A 24 -24.14 1.70 -32.19
C PRO A 24 -22.66 1.49 -32.52
N SER A 25 -22.28 0.26 -32.85
CA SER A 25 -20.99 -0.05 -33.48
C SER A 25 -21.10 0.08 -34.98
N ALA A 26 -20.02 0.46 -35.65
CA ALA A 26 -19.94 0.48 -37.11
C ALA A 26 -18.59 -0.14 -37.50
N ASP A 27 -18.68 -1.14 -38.40
CA ASP A 27 -17.55 -1.89 -38.90
C ASP A 27 -17.47 -1.80 -40.41
N ALA A 28 -16.27 -1.67 -40.96
CA ALA A 28 -16.03 -1.81 -42.41
C ALA A 28 -15.27 -3.10 -42.66
N SER A 29 -15.65 -3.80 -43.72
CA SER A 29 -15.01 -5.04 -44.11
C SER A 29 -14.67 -5.04 -45.61
N ALA A 30 -13.49 -5.52 -45.95
CA ALA A 30 -13.09 -5.80 -47.30
C ALA A 30 -12.63 -7.27 -47.39
N GLY A 31 -13.09 -7.97 -48.39
CA GLY A 31 -12.77 -9.37 -48.58
C GLY A 31 -12.41 -9.67 -50.02
N TRP A 32 -11.47 -10.58 -50.21
CA TRP A 32 -11.18 -11.22 -51.48
C TRP A 32 -11.14 -12.71 -51.26
N SER A 33 -11.81 -13.43 -52.13
CA SER A 33 -11.82 -14.90 -52.07
C SER A 33 -11.67 -15.52 -53.46
N LEU A 34 -10.94 -16.61 -53.51
CA LEU A 34 -10.79 -17.47 -54.69
C LEU A 34 -11.48 -18.80 -54.41
N SER A 35 -12.38 -19.18 -55.24
CA SER A 35 -13.08 -20.45 -55.10
C SER A 35 -12.91 -21.27 -56.37
N PRO A 36 -12.48 -22.55 -56.31
CA PRO A 36 -12.49 -23.45 -57.46
C PRO A 36 -13.91 -23.73 -57.88
N GLY A 37 -14.22 -23.60 -59.15
CA GLY A 37 -15.52 -23.95 -59.69
C GLY A 37 -15.82 -25.44 -59.54
N ARG A 38 -17.07 -25.80 -59.29
CA ARG A 38 -17.54 -27.21 -59.26
C ARG A 38 -17.85 -27.70 -60.67
N GLY A 39 -17.09 -28.72 -61.16
CA GLY A 39 -17.38 -29.38 -62.39
C GLY A 39 -16.16 -29.56 -63.32
N PHE A 40 -16.33 -30.40 -64.40
CA PHE A 40 -15.28 -30.84 -65.34
C PHE A 40 -14.66 -29.69 -66.19
N ARG A 41 -15.22 -28.46 -66.15
CA ARG A 41 -14.68 -27.22 -66.71
C ARG A 41 -14.63 -26.14 -65.56
N SER A 42 -13.78 -26.35 -64.61
CA SER A 42 -13.71 -25.43 -63.46
C SER A 42 -12.94 -24.15 -63.83
N SER A 43 -13.64 -23.07 -64.06
CA SER A 43 -13.07 -21.74 -64.01
C SER A 43 -12.98 -21.30 -62.56
N THR A 44 -11.81 -20.91 -62.10
CA THR A 44 -11.63 -20.30 -60.73
C THR A 44 -12.47 -19.03 -60.66
N SER A 45 -13.36 -18.95 -59.70
CA SER A 45 -14.18 -17.77 -59.47
C SER A 45 -13.47 -16.89 -58.43
N GLN A 46 -13.22 -15.64 -58.81
CA GLN A 46 -12.76 -14.60 -57.92
C GLN A 46 -13.99 -13.84 -57.40
N ASN A 47 -13.96 -13.47 -56.14
CA ASN A 47 -15.00 -12.64 -55.56
C ASN A 47 -14.39 -11.57 -54.66
N PHE A 48 -14.64 -10.32 -54.98
CA PHE A 48 -14.28 -9.14 -54.17
C PHE A 48 -15.54 -8.69 -53.44
N SER A 49 -15.40 -8.33 -52.17
CA SER A 49 -16.48 -7.78 -51.35
C SER A 49 -16.01 -6.57 -50.56
N LEU A 50 -16.82 -5.55 -50.52
CA LEU A 50 -16.67 -4.38 -49.68
C LEU A 50 -17.96 -4.18 -48.91
N GLY A 51 -17.87 -3.98 -47.60
CA GLY A 51 -19.06 -3.83 -46.77
C GLY A 51 -18.84 -2.87 -45.60
N ALA A 52 -19.94 -2.26 -45.20
CA ALA A 52 -20.06 -1.56 -43.92
C ALA A 52 -21.27 -2.16 -43.19
N SER A 53 -21.11 -2.42 -41.90
CA SER A 53 -22.19 -2.93 -41.05
C SER A 53 -22.29 -2.10 -39.79
N THR A 54 -23.48 -1.94 -39.27
CA THR A 54 -23.73 -1.32 -37.96
C THR A 54 -24.61 -2.23 -37.13
N SER A 55 -24.35 -2.28 -35.86
CA SER A 55 -25.15 -3.03 -34.89
C SER A 55 -25.34 -2.18 -33.63
N TRP A 56 -26.56 -2.17 -33.13
CA TRP A 56 -26.94 -1.48 -31.94
C TRP A 56 -27.87 -2.32 -31.06
N GLU A 57 -27.47 -2.58 -29.83
CA GLU A 57 -28.31 -3.29 -28.85
C GLU A 57 -29.11 -2.26 -28.04
N LEU A 58 -30.44 -2.34 -28.12
CA LEU A 58 -31.36 -1.51 -27.38
C LEU A 58 -31.46 -2.05 -25.93
N ASP A 59 -30.94 -1.32 -24.96
CA ASP A 59 -30.94 -1.73 -23.56
C ASP A 59 -32.29 -1.49 -22.87
N LEU A 60 -33.30 -2.29 -23.25
CA LEU A 60 -34.66 -2.17 -22.74
C LEU A 60 -34.77 -2.65 -21.29
N PHE A 61 -34.02 -3.71 -20.93
CA PHE A 61 -34.03 -4.32 -19.60
C PHE A 61 -32.89 -3.87 -18.69
N GLY A 62 -32.06 -2.95 -19.15
CA GLY A 62 -31.05 -2.27 -18.36
C GLY A 62 -29.76 -3.05 -18.15
N GLY A 63 -29.48 -4.12 -18.89
CA GLY A 63 -28.27 -4.92 -18.77
C GLY A 63 -27.01 -4.08 -18.97
N ASN A 64 -26.94 -3.30 -20.07
CA ASN A 64 -25.81 -2.42 -20.35
C ASN A 64 -25.71 -1.30 -19.32
N ARG A 65 -26.82 -0.70 -18.89
CA ARG A 65 -26.83 0.32 -17.82
C ARG A 65 -26.30 -0.23 -16.51
N ARG A 66 -26.66 -1.45 -16.11
CA ARG A 66 -26.13 -2.11 -14.91
C ARG A 66 -24.64 -2.47 -15.05
N SER A 67 -24.19 -2.86 -16.23
CA SER A 67 -22.77 -3.07 -16.52
C SER A 67 -21.95 -1.78 -16.38
N ILE A 68 -22.49 -0.66 -16.86
CA ILE A 68 -21.86 0.67 -16.69
C ILE A 68 -21.84 1.07 -15.22
N GLU A 69 -22.90 0.81 -14.48
CA GLU A 69 -22.97 1.06 -13.03
C GLU A 69 -21.90 0.25 -12.29
N ALA A 70 -21.74 -1.05 -12.60
CA ALA A 70 -20.69 -1.90 -12.05
C ALA A 70 -19.29 -1.36 -12.38
N SER A 71 -19.05 -0.95 -13.64
CA SER A 71 -17.77 -0.39 -14.07
C SER A 71 -17.48 0.96 -13.40
N ARG A 72 -18.49 1.79 -13.15
CA ARG A 72 -18.37 3.05 -12.42
C ARG A 72 -18.02 2.80 -10.95
N ALA A 73 -18.68 1.85 -10.30
CA ALA A 73 -18.37 1.45 -8.94
C ALA A 73 -16.95 0.88 -8.83
N SER A 74 -16.50 0.07 -9.80
CA SER A 74 -15.12 -0.43 -9.87
C SER A 74 -14.09 0.70 -10.04
N LEU A 75 -14.42 1.76 -10.79
CA LEU A 75 -13.57 2.96 -10.87
C LEU A 75 -13.48 3.64 -9.50
N MET A 76 -14.61 3.82 -8.80
CA MET A 76 -14.63 4.41 -7.44
C MET A 76 -13.79 3.59 -6.46
N SER A 77 -13.88 2.25 -6.49
CA SER A 77 -13.03 1.35 -5.68
C SER A 77 -11.55 1.55 -6.00
N THR A 78 -11.19 1.67 -7.29
CA THR A 78 -9.81 1.91 -7.72
C THR A 78 -9.29 3.27 -7.26
N GLU A 79 -10.11 4.33 -7.32
CA GLU A 79 -9.77 5.68 -6.84
C GLU A 79 -9.57 5.68 -5.31
N ALA A 80 -10.45 5.02 -4.57
CA ALA A 80 -10.32 4.86 -3.13
C ALA A 80 -9.07 4.04 -2.75
N SER A 81 -8.80 2.94 -3.46
CA SER A 81 -7.59 2.13 -3.29
C SER A 81 -6.31 2.94 -3.52
N ALA A 82 -6.32 3.87 -4.49
CA ALA A 82 -5.18 4.77 -4.69
C ALA A 82 -5.00 5.75 -3.51
N GLY A 83 -6.09 6.17 -2.88
CA GLY A 83 -6.08 6.90 -1.61
C GLY A 83 -5.44 6.10 -0.49
N ALA A 84 -5.79 4.81 -0.35
CA ALA A 84 -5.18 3.91 0.62
C ALA A 84 -3.67 3.75 0.40
N VAL A 85 -3.23 3.57 -0.86
CA VAL A 85 -1.79 3.51 -1.22
C VAL A 85 -1.08 4.81 -0.85
N ARG A 86 -1.71 5.97 -1.06
CA ARG A 86 -1.14 7.27 -0.67
C ARG A 86 -0.94 7.36 0.85
N THR A 87 -1.97 7.03 1.63
CA THR A 87 -1.92 7.06 3.10
C THR A 87 -0.87 6.09 3.63
N ALA A 88 -0.82 4.86 3.10
CA ALA A 88 0.20 3.87 3.46
C ALA A 88 1.60 4.38 3.14
N LEU A 89 1.83 4.92 1.93
CA LEU A 89 3.15 5.44 1.54
C LEU A 89 3.61 6.59 2.45
N LEU A 90 2.71 7.50 2.83
CA LEU A 90 3.05 8.58 3.77
C LEU A 90 3.42 8.05 5.15
N ALA A 91 2.70 7.04 5.64
CA ALA A 91 3.01 6.37 6.90
C ALA A 91 4.36 5.62 6.84
N ASP A 92 4.63 4.93 5.73
CA ASP A 92 5.88 4.20 5.52
C ASP A 92 7.08 5.16 5.46
N VAL A 93 6.95 6.31 4.76
CA VAL A 93 7.98 7.35 4.71
C VAL A 93 8.23 7.95 6.10
N ALA A 94 7.17 8.27 6.85
CA ALA A 94 7.30 8.79 8.21
C ALA A 94 7.97 7.77 9.15
N THR A 95 7.57 6.51 9.07
CA THR A 95 8.15 5.41 9.85
C THR A 95 9.65 5.23 9.53
N ALA A 96 10.01 5.16 8.23
CA ALA A 96 11.39 5.03 7.80
C ALA A 96 12.25 6.25 8.22
N TYR A 97 11.67 7.44 8.24
CA TYR A 97 12.34 8.64 8.74
C TYR A 97 12.62 8.56 10.23
N PHE A 98 11.65 8.07 11.03
CA PHE A 98 11.87 7.87 12.47
C PHE A 98 12.85 6.72 12.75
N ASP A 99 12.90 5.70 11.90
CA ASP A 99 13.90 4.63 11.98
C ASP A 99 15.31 5.18 11.74
N TRP A 100 15.47 6.05 10.75
CA TRP A 100 16.75 6.72 10.49
C TRP A 100 17.16 7.63 11.67
N ILE A 101 16.25 8.45 12.21
CA ILE A 101 16.55 9.29 13.40
C ILE A 101 16.99 8.43 14.58
N THR A 102 16.28 7.33 14.84
CA THR A 102 16.59 6.41 15.92
C THR A 102 17.96 5.79 15.76
N ALA A 103 18.32 5.33 14.56
CA ALA A 103 19.64 4.79 14.26
C ALA A 103 20.74 5.85 14.49
N CYS A 104 20.51 7.10 14.10
CA CYS A 104 21.44 8.21 14.38
C CYS A 104 21.59 8.50 15.88
N GLU A 105 20.49 8.47 16.63
CA GLU A 105 20.51 8.66 18.09
C GLU A 105 21.25 7.52 18.79
N GLN A 106 21.04 6.27 18.38
CA GLN A 106 21.76 5.11 18.91
C GLN A 106 23.27 5.18 18.62
N LEU A 107 23.65 5.57 17.41
CA LEU A 107 25.06 5.79 17.07
C LEU A 107 25.69 6.91 17.91
N ARG A 108 24.98 8.02 18.14
CA ARG A 108 25.45 9.12 19.00
C ARG A 108 25.68 8.64 20.42
N ILE A 109 24.71 7.92 21.01
CA ILE A 109 24.81 7.35 22.36
C ILE A 109 26.00 6.39 22.45
N ALA A 110 26.16 5.48 21.49
CA ALA A 110 27.28 4.54 21.48
C ALA A 110 28.65 5.27 21.46
N ARG A 111 28.77 6.34 20.69
CA ARG A 111 30.00 7.14 20.65
C ARG A 111 30.24 7.90 21.97
N GLU A 112 29.21 8.49 22.57
CA GLU A 112 29.30 9.14 23.87
C GLU A 112 29.69 8.17 24.97
N GLN A 113 29.08 6.98 24.97
CA GLN A 113 29.42 5.90 25.90
C GLN A 113 30.86 5.40 25.73
N LEU A 114 31.33 5.31 24.49
CA LEU A 114 32.73 4.95 24.23
C LEU A 114 33.72 5.94 24.88
N GLU A 115 33.47 7.25 24.79
CA GLU A 115 34.32 8.23 25.42
C GLU A 115 34.28 8.13 26.97
N ILE A 116 33.14 7.85 27.56
CA ILE A 116 33.01 7.60 29.02
C ILE A 116 33.76 6.32 29.40
N GLN A 117 33.68 5.24 28.62
CA GLN A 117 34.37 3.98 28.86
C GLN A 117 35.89 4.14 28.75
N ARG A 118 36.38 4.87 27.74
CA ARG A 118 37.81 5.20 27.61
C ARG A 118 38.34 6.00 28.82
N SER A 119 37.53 6.96 29.30
CA SER A 119 37.86 7.69 30.54
C SER A 119 37.92 6.76 31.76
N THR A 120 37.00 5.80 31.85
CA THR A 120 36.98 4.81 32.95
C THR A 120 38.16 3.85 32.85
N LEU A 121 38.55 3.38 31.64
CA LEU A 121 39.76 2.59 31.41
C LEU A 121 41.01 3.35 31.87
N THR A 122 41.16 4.65 31.52
CA THR A 122 42.27 5.47 31.94
C THR A 122 42.39 5.57 33.48
N ILE A 123 41.24 5.59 34.19
CA ILE A 123 41.23 5.60 35.66
C ILE A 123 41.71 4.23 36.20
N ALA A 124 41.23 3.12 35.63
CA ALA A 124 41.64 1.76 36.03
C ALA A 124 43.17 1.55 35.80
N GLU A 125 43.70 1.98 34.65
CA GLU A 125 45.11 1.93 34.33
C GLU A 125 45.97 2.73 35.31
N LYS A 126 45.56 3.96 35.68
CA LYS A 126 46.26 4.79 36.66
C LYS A 126 46.30 4.12 38.02
N ARG A 127 45.18 3.57 38.50
CA ARG A 127 45.09 2.87 39.78
C ARG A 127 45.93 1.59 39.81
N TYR A 128 45.96 0.84 38.70
CA TYR A 128 46.79 -0.31 38.54
C TYR A 128 48.30 0.04 38.63
N LYS A 129 48.75 1.13 37.93
CA LYS A 129 50.11 1.60 37.97
C LYS A 129 50.58 2.05 39.35
N THR A 130 49.63 2.50 40.20
CA THR A 130 49.90 2.89 41.60
C THR A 130 49.61 1.77 42.59
N GLU A 131 49.43 0.50 42.11
CA GLU A 131 49.17 -0.70 42.90
C GLU A 131 47.88 -0.67 43.77
N PHE A 132 46.98 0.31 43.49
CA PHE A 132 45.69 0.42 44.19
C PHE A 132 44.54 -0.36 43.51
N ALA A 133 44.78 -1.02 42.39
CA ALA A 133 43.78 -1.85 41.69
C ALA A 133 44.40 -3.08 41.01
N PRO A 134 43.74 -4.21 40.94
CA PRO A 134 44.25 -5.37 40.26
C PRO A 134 44.21 -5.23 38.73
N ARG A 135 45.06 -5.97 38.01
CA ARG A 135 45.07 -6.03 36.54
C ARG A 135 43.72 -6.44 35.95
N LEU A 136 42.92 -7.18 36.68
CA LEU A 136 41.59 -7.60 36.32
C LEU A 136 40.69 -6.41 35.93
N ASP A 137 40.77 -5.29 36.69
CA ASP A 137 39.97 -4.10 36.41
C ASP A 137 40.33 -3.47 35.06
N VAL A 138 41.61 -3.47 34.70
CA VAL A 138 42.07 -2.96 33.38
C VAL A 138 41.58 -3.84 32.26
N GLU A 139 41.71 -5.16 32.41
CA GLU A 139 41.25 -6.11 31.37
C GLU A 139 39.70 -6.04 31.17
N GLN A 140 38.93 -5.90 32.24
CA GLN A 140 37.50 -5.70 32.19
C GLN A 140 37.12 -4.37 31.51
N ALA A 141 37.80 -3.27 31.84
CA ALA A 141 37.57 -2.00 31.16
C ALA A 141 37.92 -2.07 29.67
N THR A 142 39.05 -2.69 29.32
CA THR A 142 39.48 -2.91 27.94
C THR A 142 38.44 -3.72 27.15
N SER A 143 37.94 -4.80 27.74
CA SER A 143 36.87 -5.62 27.13
C SER A 143 35.60 -4.80 26.85
N THR A 144 35.22 -3.92 27.80
CA THR A 144 34.03 -3.05 27.64
C THR A 144 34.20 -2.04 26.51
N VAL A 145 35.38 -1.39 26.42
CA VAL A 145 35.73 -0.48 25.32
C VAL A 145 35.67 -1.21 23.96
N ALA A 146 36.37 -2.36 23.84
CA ALA A 146 36.41 -3.14 22.62
C ALA A 146 35.00 -3.61 22.17
N SER A 147 34.16 -3.99 23.13
CA SER A 147 32.76 -4.36 22.85
C SER A 147 31.98 -3.18 22.24
N THR A 148 32.11 -1.99 22.77
CA THR A 148 31.41 -0.81 22.23
C THR A 148 32.01 -0.38 20.89
N GLU A 149 33.32 -0.43 20.73
CA GLU A 149 33.98 -0.16 19.44
C GLU A 149 33.49 -1.12 18.35
N SER A 150 33.27 -2.39 18.65
CA SER A 150 32.76 -3.37 17.70
C SER A 150 31.30 -3.11 17.28
N ARG A 151 30.50 -2.44 18.11
CA ARG A 151 29.11 -2.09 17.79
C ARG A 151 28.99 -0.86 16.87
N ILE A 152 29.94 0.06 16.92
CA ILE A 152 29.88 1.31 16.13
C ILE A 152 29.75 1.06 14.63
N PRO A 153 30.55 0.21 13.98
CA PRO A 153 30.40 -0.08 12.55
C PRO A 153 29.02 -0.68 12.19
N GLN A 154 28.44 -1.50 13.08
CA GLN A 154 27.09 -2.04 12.89
C GLN A 154 26.03 -0.93 12.93
N LEU A 155 26.13 0.02 13.86
CA LEU A 155 25.23 1.16 13.94
C LEU A 155 25.38 2.12 12.76
N GLU A 156 26.61 2.32 12.27
CA GLU A 156 26.88 3.08 11.04
C GLU A 156 26.23 2.43 9.81
N ALA A 157 26.34 1.11 9.70
CA ALA A 157 25.64 0.35 8.66
C ALA A 157 24.12 0.48 8.78
N GLN A 158 23.57 0.48 10.00
CA GLN A 158 22.15 0.67 10.25
C GLN A 158 21.66 2.07 9.81
N VAL A 159 22.43 3.13 10.11
CA VAL A 159 22.14 4.50 9.65
C VAL A 159 22.12 4.56 8.12
N ALA A 160 23.13 3.94 7.46
CA ALA A 160 23.20 3.91 5.99
C ALA A 160 22.02 3.12 5.40
N SER A 161 21.68 1.97 5.98
CA SER A 161 20.55 1.12 5.54
C SER A 161 19.21 1.85 5.67
N SER A 162 18.96 2.50 6.80
CA SER A 162 17.73 3.29 7.02
C SER A 162 17.59 4.45 6.02
N LYS A 163 18.71 5.12 5.70
CA LYS A 163 18.75 6.16 4.66
C LYS A 163 18.45 5.59 3.28
N ASN A 164 18.98 4.41 2.95
CA ASN A 164 18.69 3.73 1.68
C ASN A 164 17.21 3.38 1.57
N GLN A 165 16.60 2.86 2.64
CA GLN A 165 15.17 2.54 2.67
C GLN A 165 14.32 3.79 2.41
N LEU A 166 14.66 4.92 3.04
CA LEU A 166 13.97 6.18 2.81
C LEU A 166 14.11 6.64 1.36
N ALA A 167 15.30 6.52 0.76
CA ALA A 167 15.54 6.86 -0.64
C ALA A 167 14.66 6.05 -1.59
N VAL A 168 14.50 4.74 -1.35
CA VAL A 168 13.61 3.87 -2.12
C VAL A 168 12.15 4.33 -2.02
N LEU A 169 11.67 4.64 -0.83
CA LEU A 169 10.29 5.13 -0.62
C LEU A 169 10.04 6.48 -1.32
N LEU A 170 11.06 7.35 -1.37
CA LEU A 170 11.03 8.62 -2.10
C LEU A 170 11.19 8.44 -3.62
N GLY A 171 11.51 7.22 -4.08
CA GLY A 171 11.73 6.92 -5.50
C GLY A 171 12.99 7.58 -6.07
N THR A 172 14.03 7.74 -5.27
CA THR A 172 15.29 8.38 -5.64
C THR A 172 16.50 7.55 -5.18
N TYR A 173 17.69 7.97 -5.58
CA TYR A 173 18.94 7.34 -5.11
C TYR A 173 19.41 7.98 -3.79
N ASN A 174 20.07 7.20 -2.94
CA ASN A 174 20.61 7.64 -1.65
C ASN A 174 21.47 8.90 -1.75
N SER A 175 22.28 9.05 -2.80
CA SER A 175 23.15 10.21 -3.05
C SER A 175 22.38 11.54 -3.22
N ARG A 176 21.09 11.50 -3.49
CA ARG A 176 20.21 12.68 -3.66
C ARG A 176 19.40 13.01 -2.42
N VAL A 177 19.47 12.17 -1.39
CA VAL A 177 18.72 12.37 -0.16
C VAL A 177 19.62 13.09 0.86
N GLU A 178 19.39 14.38 1.04
CA GLU A 178 20.00 15.17 2.09
C GLU A 178 19.09 15.16 3.30
N LEU A 179 19.55 14.56 4.40
CA LEU A 179 18.82 14.49 5.66
C LEU A 179 19.58 15.29 6.71
N THR A 180 18.88 16.18 7.37
CA THR A 180 19.39 16.92 8.52
C THR A 180 18.68 16.42 9.76
N LEU A 181 19.41 16.09 10.81
CA LEU A 181 18.81 15.75 12.10
C LEU A 181 18.05 16.97 12.63
N PRO A 182 16.76 16.84 12.93
CA PRO A 182 16.00 17.92 13.50
C PRO A 182 16.50 18.24 14.90
N LYS A 183 16.32 19.49 15.32
CA LYS A 183 16.63 19.88 16.71
C LYS A 183 15.78 19.04 17.66
N ALA A 184 16.38 18.56 18.76
CA ALA A 184 15.74 17.68 19.76
C ALA A 184 14.36 18.22 20.22
N SER A 185 14.20 19.52 20.37
CA SER A 185 12.97 20.19 20.80
C SER A 185 11.76 19.98 19.88
N VAL A 186 11.97 19.64 18.62
CA VAL A 186 10.86 19.43 17.66
C VAL A 186 10.08 18.15 17.99
N PHE A 187 10.73 17.15 18.60
CA PHE A 187 10.14 15.85 18.90
C PHE A 187 9.81 15.63 20.39
N GLU A 188 10.07 16.63 21.25
CA GLU A 188 9.73 16.56 22.67
C GLU A 188 8.23 16.72 22.93
N LYS A 189 7.52 17.43 22.04
CA LYS A 189 6.08 17.59 22.14
C LYS A 189 5.39 16.43 21.43
N THR A 190 4.79 15.55 22.19
CA THR A 190 3.92 14.50 21.67
C THR A 190 2.67 15.15 21.08
N PRO A 191 2.39 15.00 19.78
CA PRO A 191 1.18 15.58 19.20
C PRO A 191 -0.05 14.95 19.83
N VAL A 192 -0.98 15.78 20.29
CA VAL A 192 -2.29 15.33 20.73
C VAL A 192 -3.07 14.99 19.45
N VAL A 193 -3.30 13.70 19.21
CA VAL A 193 -4.14 13.27 18.09
C VAL A 193 -5.60 13.47 18.49
N PRO A 194 -6.37 14.36 17.83
CA PRO A 194 -7.77 14.51 18.11
C PRO A 194 -8.51 13.23 17.67
N VAL A 195 -8.93 12.44 18.62
CA VAL A 195 -9.75 11.24 18.36
C VAL A 195 -11.16 11.72 18.03
N GLY A 196 -11.50 11.74 16.73
CA GLY A 196 -12.87 12.01 16.28
C GLY A 196 -13.83 10.88 16.63
N LEU A 197 -15.14 11.11 16.40
CA LEU A 197 -16.15 10.06 16.58
C LEU A 197 -15.87 8.86 15.68
N PRO A 198 -15.93 7.61 16.17
CA PRO A 198 -15.66 6.40 15.38
C PRO A 198 -16.43 6.33 14.05
N SER A 199 -17.67 6.81 14.01
CA SER A 199 -18.51 6.80 12.81
C SER A 199 -18.06 7.74 11.69
N GLU A 200 -17.43 8.89 12.02
CA GLU A 200 -16.88 9.80 11.01
C GLU A 200 -15.58 9.24 10.42
N LEU A 201 -14.79 8.53 11.21
CA LEU A 201 -13.53 7.92 10.80
C LEU A 201 -13.76 6.85 9.73
N LEU A 202 -14.80 6.02 9.91
CA LEU A 202 -15.16 4.98 8.95
C LEU A 202 -15.48 5.54 7.55
N ARG A 203 -16.09 6.72 7.47
CA ARG A 203 -16.42 7.38 6.19
C ARG A 203 -15.22 7.98 5.48
N ARG A 204 -14.09 8.21 6.19
CA ARG A 204 -12.88 8.82 5.62
C ARG A 204 -11.83 7.79 5.20
N ARG A 205 -11.93 6.56 5.69
CA ARG A 205 -10.97 5.50 5.36
C ARG A 205 -11.11 5.04 3.90
N PRO A 206 -10.03 5.14 3.12
CA PRO A 206 -10.09 4.75 1.72
C PRO A 206 -10.36 3.27 1.48
N ASP A 207 -9.92 2.38 2.37
CA ASP A 207 -10.16 0.94 2.31
C ASP A 207 -11.65 0.58 2.53
N VAL A 208 -12.33 1.30 3.43
CA VAL A 208 -13.78 1.16 3.66
C VAL A 208 -14.56 1.64 2.44
N ILE A 209 -14.19 2.80 1.88
CA ILE A 209 -14.81 3.34 0.66
C ILE A 209 -14.60 2.39 -0.52
N ALA A 210 -13.42 1.77 -0.65
CA ALA A 210 -13.14 0.80 -1.71
C ALA A 210 -14.05 -0.44 -1.55
N ALA A 211 -14.16 -1.00 -0.35
CA ALA A 211 -14.99 -2.18 -0.09
C ALA A 211 -16.50 -1.89 -0.30
N GLU A 212 -16.98 -0.68 0.02
CA GLU A 212 -18.34 -0.25 -0.27
C GLU A 212 -18.60 -0.17 -1.78
N ALA A 213 -17.65 0.40 -2.52
CA ALA A 213 -17.72 0.49 -3.98
C ALA A 213 -17.70 -0.90 -4.65
N ASP A 214 -16.89 -1.84 -4.14
CA ASP A 214 -16.84 -3.22 -4.62
C ASP A 214 -18.15 -3.95 -4.37
N LEU A 215 -18.79 -3.73 -3.22
CA LEU A 215 -20.13 -4.24 -2.93
C LEU A 215 -21.16 -3.67 -3.94
N HIS A 216 -21.09 -2.38 -4.20
CA HIS A 216 -21.99 -1.75 -5.20
C HIS A 216 -21.79 -2.37 -6.60
N ALA A 217 -20.53 -2.60 -7.02
CA ALA A 217 -20.24 -3.26 -8.29
C ALA A 217 -20.83 -4.70 -8.34
N ALA A 218 -20.69 -5.46 -7.26
CA ALA A 218 -21.22 -6.82 -7.17
C ALA A 218 -22.76 -6.84 -7.24
N VAL A 219 -23.44 -5.91 -6.58
CA VAL A 219 -24.91 -5.77 -6.65
C VAL A 219 -25.34 -5.37 -8.06
N ALA A 220 -24.64 -4.47 -8.73
CA ALA A 220 -24.93 -4.09 -10.11
C ALA A 220 -24.79 -5.28 -11.06
N ASN A 221 -23.78 -6.15 -10.86
CA ASN A 221 -23.59 -7.38 -11.66
C ASN A 221 -24.74 -8.40 -11.48
N VAL A 222 -25.38 -8.44 -10.31
CA VAL A 222 -26.65 -9.20 -10.17
C VAL A 222 -27.70 -8.67 -11.14
N GLY A 223 -27.80 -7.35 -11.28
CA GLY A 223 -28.70 -6.71 -12.22
C GLY A 223 -28.40 -7.08 -13.68
N VAL A 224 -27.12 -7.15 -14.07
CA VAL A 224 -26.71 -7.65 -15.40
C VAL A 224 -27.21 -9.08 -15.62
N ALA A 225 -26.91 -9.99 -14.69
CA ALA A 225 -27.33 -11.39 -14.81
C ALA A 225 -28.85 -11.59 -14.84
N VAL A 226 -29.60 -10.71 -14.16
CA VAL A 226 -31.07 -10.70 -14.22
C VAL A 226 -31.55 -10.21 -15.59
N ALA A 227 -30.92 -9.18 -16.15
CA ALA A 227 -31.27 -8.67 -17.50
C ALA A 227 -31.06 -9.73 -18.59
N ASP A 228 -30.07 -10.62 -18.45
CA ASP A 228 -29.82 -11.74 -19.36
C ASP A 228 -30.95 -12.79 -19.42
N LEU A 229 -31.89 -12.76 -18.48
CA LEU A 229 -33.11 -13.60 -18.51
C LEU A 229 -34.16 -13.07 -19.49
N TYR A 230 -34.09 -11.83 -19.93
CA TYR A 230 -35.06 -11.13 -20.76
C TYR A 230 -34.63 -11.09 -22.22
N PRO A 231 -35.55 -10.75 -23.14
CA PRO A 231 -35.24 -10.65 -24.57
C PRO A 231 -34.21 -9.53 -24.84
N ARG A 232 -33.27 -9.81 -25.74
CA ARG A 232 -32.36 -8.82 -26.30
C ARG A 232 -32.91 -8.29 -27.61
N PHE A 233 -32.92 -6.96 -27.75
CA PHE A 233 -33.32 -6.27 -28.97
C PHE A 233 -32.10 -5.66 -29.63
N SER A 234 -31.86 -6.00 -30.89
CA SER A 234 -30.78 -5.39 -31.68
C SER A 234 -31.28 -4.87 -33.02
N LEU A 235 -30.77 -3.71 -33.39
CA LEU A 235 -30.92 -3.14 -34.72
C LEU A 235 -29.61 -3.37 -35.48
N THR A 236 -29.75 -3.87 -36.72
CA THR A 236 -28.60 -4.10 -37.59
C THR A 236 -28.82 -3.44 -38.94
N GLY A 237 -27.79 -2.81 -39.46
CA GLY A 237 -27.76 -2.24 -40.79
C GLY A 237 -26.53 -2.72 -41.54
N SER A 238 -26.69 -2.99 -42.84
CA SER A 238 -25.52 -3.30 -43.66
C SER A 238 -25.62 -2.66 -45.04
N LEU A 239 -24.49 -2.27 -45.57
CA LEU A 239 -24.27 -1.87 -46.94
C LEU A 239 -23.13 -2.74 -47.47
N SER A 240 -23.34 -3.42 -48.61
CA SER A 240 -22.31 -4.26 -49.18
C SER A 240 -22.30 -4.18 -50.68
N SER A 241 -21.13 -4.30 -51.28
CA SER A 241 -20.92 -4.45 -52.70
C SER A 241 -20.09 -5.70 -52.99
N ARG A 242 -20.46 -6.45 -54.03
CA ARG A 242 -19.76 -7.67 -54.42
C ARG A 242 -19.56 -7.72 -55.92
N GLY A 243 -18.39 -8.21 -56.38
CA GLY A 243 -18.07 -8.32 -57.81
C GLY A 243 -17.02 -9.36 -58.08
N GLY A 244 -17.02 -9.88 -59.32
CA GLY A 244 -16.03 -10.82 -59.82
C GLY A 244 -14.65 -10.19 -60.09
N ASP A 245 -14.60 -8.87 -60.19
CA ASP A 245 -13.37 -8.08 -60.27
C ASP A 245 -13.49 -6.80 -59.41
N PHE A 246 -12.38 -6.13 -59.14
CA PHE A 246 -12.33 -4.95 -58.29
C PHE A 246 -13.12 -3.76 -58.86
N GLY A 247 -13.18 -3.60 -60.18
CA GLY A 247 -13.92 -2.53 -60.84
C GLY A 247 -15.45 -2.69 -60.72
N GLN A 248 -15.94 -3.88 -60.52
CA GLN A 248 -17.36 -4.16 -60.34
C GLN A 248 -17.90 -3.75 -58.96
N LEU A 249 -17.02 -3.61 -57.97
CA LEU A 249 -17.43 -3.16 -56.64
C LEU A 249 -18.08 -1.77 -56.62
N PHE A 250 -17.78 -0.94 -57.61
CA PHE A 250 -18.28 0.45 -57.66
C PHE A 250 -19.46 0.62 -58.61
N ARG A 251 -20.02 -0.47 -59.15
CA ARG A 251 -21.21 -0.43 -59.99
C ARG A 251 -22.47 -0.44 -59.14
N GLU A 252 -23.43 0.41 -59.47
CA GLU A 252 -24.68 0.56 -58.69
C GLU A 252 -25.46 -0.76 -58.54
N ASN A 253 -25.45 -1.61 -59.55
CA ASN A 253 -26.17 -2.90 -59.58
C ASN A 253 -25.56 -3.97 -58.63
N ASN A 254 -24.39 -3.74 -58.07
CA ASN A 254 -23.70 -4.62 -57.14
C ASN A 254 -23.85 -4.20 -55.68
N ASN A 255 -24.54 -3.11 -55.42
CA ASN A 255 -24.78 -2.56 -54.09
C ASN A 255 -26.07 -3.20 -53.51
N ALA A 256 -25.90 -3.72 -52.30
CA ALA A 256 -27.02 -4.25 -51.50
C ALA A 256 -27.01 -3.58 -50.14
N TRP A 257 -28.16 -3.17 -49.67
CA TRP A 257 -28.34 -2.67 -48.32
C TRP A 257 -29.39 -3.48 -47.56
N SER A 258 -29.27 -3.56 -46.27
CA SER A 258 -30.29 -4.16 -45.40
C SER A 258 -30.42 -3.39 -44.11
N LEU A 259 -31.62 -3.28 -43.58
CA LEU A 259 -31.93 -2.80 -42.24
C LEU A 259 -32.85 -3.83 -41.60
N GLY A 260 -32.49 -4.26 -40.38
CA GLY A 260 -33.25 -5.29 -39.68
C GLY A 260 -33.29 -5.01 -38.18
N GLY A 261 -34.39 -5.48 -37.56
CA GLY A 261 -34.50 -5.57 -36.10
C GLY A 261 -34.53 -7.06 -35.73
N ASN A 262 -33.76 -7.42 -34.69
CA ASN A 262 -33.70 -8.79 -34.20
C ASN A 262 -34.09 -8.82 -32.73
N LEU A 263 -34.96 -9.81 -32.37
CA LEU A 263 -35.37 -10.13 -31.02
C LEU A 263 -34.84 -11.53 -30.68
N LEU A 264 -33.99 -11.65 -29.70
CA LEU A 264 -33.47 -12.92 -29.22
C LEU A 264 -33.91 -13.15 -27.77
N GLN A 265 -34.77 -14.16 -27.55
CA GLN A 265 -35.19 -14.63 -26.24
C GLN A 265 -34.64 -16.03 -25.99
N PRO A 266 -33.76 -16.22 -25.00
CA PRO A 266 -33.34 -17.57 -24.61
C PRO A 266 -34.50 -18.30 -23.90
N LEU A 267 -35.02 -19.35 -24.50
CA LEU A 267 -36.15 -20.14 -23.96
C LEU A 267 -35.66 -21.26 -23.05
N PHE A 268 -34.59 -21.95 -23.45
CA PHE A 268 -34.03 -23.07 -22.71
C PHE A 268 -32.52 -23.12 -22.85
N GLN A 269 -31.81 -23.06 -21.73
CA GLN A 269 -30.35 -23.16 -21.64
C GLN A 269 -29.90 -24.09 -20.48
N GLY A 270 -30.66 -25.20 -20.25
CA GLY A 270 -30.32 -26.17 -19.22
C GLY A 270 -30.19 -25.56 -17.80
N GLY A 271 -30.83 -24.42 -17.51
CA GLY A 271 -30.78 -23.73 -16.21
C GLY A 271 -29.57 -22.80 -16.02
N ALA A 272 -28.69 -22.65 -17.03
CA ALA A 272 -27.45 -21.86 -16.92
C ALA A 272 -27.71 -20.41 -16.49
N LEU A 273 -28.64 -19.69 -17.12
CA LEU A 273 -28.94 -18.28 -16.76
C LEU A 273 -29.40 -18.11 -15.31
N ARG A 274 -30.28 -19.00 -14.83
CA ARG A 274 -30.71 -18.98 -13.42
C ARG A 274 -29.57 -19.32 -12.47
N ALA A 275 -28.65 -20.21 -12.85
CA ALA A 275 -27.46 -20.53 -12.08
C ALA A 275 -26.51 -19.32 -12.02
N THR A 276 -26.35 -18.59 -13.15
CA THR A 276 -25.57 -17.34 -13.18
C THR A 276 -26.15 -16.29 -12.24
N VAL A 277 -27.47 -16.09 -12.22
CA VAL A 277 -28.10 -15.15 -11.25
C VAL A 277 -27.81 -15.58 -9.80
N ARG A 278 -27.93 -16.88 -9.47
CA ARG A 278 -27.59 -17.37 -8.13
C ARG A 278 -26.13 -17.17 -7.78
N ALA A 279 -25.23 -17.40 -8.74
CA ALA A 279 -23.80 -17.18 -8.56
C ALA A 279 -23.48 -15.70 -8.28
N GLN A 280 -24.09 -14.77 -9.05
CA GLN A 280 -23.88 -13.33 -8.82
C GLN A 280 -24.50 -12.86 -7.50
N LYS A 281 -25.63 -13.42 -7.05
CA LYS A 281 -26.17 -13.15 -5.71
C LYS A 281 -25.21 -13.60 -4.61
N ALA A 282 -24.67 -14.81 -4.70
CA ALA A 282 -23.68 -15.30 -3.76
C ALA A 282 -22.39 -14.42 -3.76
N ALA A 283 -21.96 -13.92 -4.92
CA ALA A 283 -20.85 -12.99 -5.02
C ALA A 283 -21.15 -11.63 -4.35
N ALA A 284 -22.37 -11.12 -4.48
CA ALA A 284 -22.79 -9.91 -3.78
C ALA A 284 -22.88 -10.12 -2.25
N GLU A 285 -23.31 -11.27 -1.78
CA GLU A 285 -23.27 -11.63 -0.36
C GLU A 285 -21.83 -11.73 0.16
N GLN A 286 -20.91 -12.32 -0.61
CA GLN A 286 -19.47 -12.33 -0.26
C GLN A 286 -18.89 -10.91 -0.16
N ALA A 287 -19.25 -10.03 -1.09
CA ALA A 287 -18.82 -8.64 -1.06
C ALA A 287 -19.37 -7.90 0.18
N ALA A 288 -20.63 -8.17 0.58
CA ALA A 288 -21.23 -7.61 1.78
C ALA A 288 -20.50 -8.07 3.06
N GLU A 289 -20.15 -9.35 3.17
CA GLU A 289 -19.39 -9.85 4.31
C GLU A 289 -17.94 -9.32 4.31
N THR A 290 -17.35 -9.11 3.14
CA THR A 290 -16.03 -8.46 3.01
C THR A 290 -16.08 -7.01 3.49
N TYR A 291 -17.10 -6.26 3.09
CA TYR A 291 -17.33 -4.90 3.58
C TYR A 291 -17.50 -4.87 5.10
N ARG A 292 -18.33 -5.76 5.65
CA ARG A 292 -18.53 -5.89 7.11
C ARG A 292 -17.21 -6.21 7.83
N LYS A 293 -16.42 -7.15 7.30
CA LYS A 293 -15.11 -7.49 7.86
C LYS A 293 -14.18 -6.27 7.84
N THR A 294 -14.14 -5.51 6.74
CA THR A 294 -13.32 -4.31 6.63
C THR A 294 -13.70 -3.26 7.67
N LEU A 295 -15.00 -3.06 7.93
CA LEU A 295 -15.48 -2.17 8.98
C LEU A 295 -15.01 -2.59 10.38
N ILE A 296 -15.16 -3.88 10.72
CA ILE A 296 -14.73 -4.41 12.02
C ILE A 296 -13.23 -4.26 12.19
N THR A 297 -12.45 -4.63 11.15
CA THR A 297 -10.99 -4.48 11.15
C THR A 297 -10.58 -3.02 11.33
N ALA A 298 -11.26 -2.10 10.65
CA ALA A 298 -10.98 -0.68 10.75
C ALA A 298 -11.16 -0.13 12.18
N VAL A 299 -12.20 -0.56 12.88
CA VAL A 299 -12.43 -0.18 14.29
C VAL A 299 -11.35 -0.77 15.18
N SER A 300 -11.08 -2.07 15.06
CA SER A 300 -10.04 -2.76 15.85
C SER A 300 -8.66 -2.12 15.68
N GLU A 301 -8.27 -1.78 14.45
CA GLU A 301 -6.99 -1.10 14.20
C GLU A 301 -6.86 0.25 14.91
N VAL A 302 -7.95 1.02 15.00
CA VAL A 302 -7.94 2.29 15.73
C VAL A 302 -7.81 2.04 17.24
N GLU A 303 -8.58 1.09 17.77
CA GLU A 303 -8.51 0.72 19.20
C GLU A 303 -7.11 0.22 19.57
N ASP A 304 -6.52 -0.69 18.78
CA ASP A 304 -5.18 -1.21 19.00
C ASP A 304 -4.11 -0.08 18.97
N ALA A 305 -4.23 0.85 18.02
CA ALA A 305 -3.32 1.97 17.92
C ALA A 305 -3.43 2.93 19.13
N LEU A 306 -4.64 3.16 19.65
CA LEU A 306 -4.86 3.96 20.86
C LEU A 306 -4.31 3.29 22.11
N ILE A 307 -4.53 1.98 22.26
CA ILE A 307 -4.01 1.19 23.37
C ILE A 307 -2.47 1.21 23.36
N ALA A 308 -1.86 0.98 22.18
CA ALA A 308 -0.41 1.01 22.03
C ALA A 308 0.16 2.40 22.38
N TYR A 309 -0.43 3.47 21.88
CA TYR A 309 0.00 4.84 22.20
C TYR A 309 -0.10 5.15 23.69
N GLY A 310 -1.22 4.82 24.35
CA GLY A 310 -1.41 5.00 25.79
C GLY A 310 -0.41 4.19 26.61
N SER A 311 -0.17 2.94 26.24
CA SER A 311 0.81 2.05 26.88
C SER A 311 2.22 2.62 26.77
N TYR A 312 2.69 3.01 25.59
CA TYR A 312 4.04 3.55 25.37
C TYR A 312 4.25 4.87 26.10
N THR A 313 3.23 5.72 26.13
CA THR A 313 3.30 6.99 26.88
C THR A 313 3.44 6.76 28.39
N SER A 314 2.71 5.79 28.93
CA SER A 314 2.81 5.41 30.36
C SER A 314 4.18 4.79 30.67
N GLN A 315 4.68 3.87 29.83
CA GLN A 315 5.99 3.24 30.02
C GLN A 315 7.13 4.27 29.98
N MET A 316 7.04 5.29 29.12
CA MET A 316 8.04 6.34 28.98
C MET A 316 8.32 7.05 30.30
N GLN A 317 7.29 7.28 31.12
CA GLN A 317 7.45 7.95 32.43
C GLN A 317 8.33 7.10 33.39
N TYR A 318 8.14 5.79 33.40
CA TYR A 318 8.93 4.87 34.24
C TYR A 318 10.35 4.69 33.71
N LEU A 319 10.53 4.61 32.39
CA LEU A 319 11.85 4.54 31.78
C LEU A 319 12.70 5.81 32.04
N HIS A 320 12.07 6.98 32.08
CA HIS A 320 12.78 8.20 32.50
C HIS A 320 13.26 8.12 33.93
N LYS A 321 12.45 7.60 34.87
CA LYS A 321 12.86 7.42 36.27
C LYS A 321 13.99 6.41 36.39
N GLU A 322 13.87 5.29 35.66
CA GLU A 322 14.92 4.24 35.61
C GLU A 322 16.23 4.79 35.07
N ASN A 323 16.21 5.49 33.93
CA ASN A 323 17.42 6.05 33.35
C ASN A 323 18.11 7.09 34.27
N ASN A 324 17.32 7.95 34.92
CA ASN A 324 17.88 8.90 35.87
C ASN A 324 18.52 8.18 37.06
N ALA A 325 17.88 7.17 37.61
CA ALA A 325 18.43 6.39 38.74
C ALA A 325 19.72 5.63 38.33
N ASN A 326 19.73 4.99 37.14
CA ASN A 326 20.87 4.25 36.62
C ASN A 326 22.06 5.19 36.33
N ARG A 327 21.79 6.41 35.81
CA ARG A 327 22.81 7.44 35.58
C ARG A 327 23.46 7.89 36.90
N GLU A 328 22.65 8.15 37.92
CA GLU A 328 23.12 8.53 39.24
C GLU A 328 23.92 7.41 39.89
N ALA A 329 23.41 6.16 39.81
CA ALA A 329 24.13 4.99 40.33
C ALA A 329 25.50 4.82 39.66
N PHE A 330 25.61 5.04 38.35
CA PHE A 330 26.90 5.04 37.65
C PHE A 330 27.84 6.16 38.14
N GLN A 331 27.34 7.37 38.28
CA GLN A 331 28.15 8.48 38.74
C GLN A 331 28.69 8.25 40.17
N LEU A 332 27.83 7.75 41.08
CA LEU A 332 28.20 7.42 42.44
C LEU A 332 29.21 6.26 42.48
N SER A 333 28.97 5.15 41.80
CA SER A 333 29.87 4.00 41.76
C SER A 333 31.25 4.36 41.20
N ARG A 334 31.30 5.23 40.17
CA ARG A 334 32.54 5.74 39.60
C ARG A 334 33.35 6.59 40.64
N THR A 335 32.65 7.47 41.39
CA THR A 335 33.26 8.30 42.41
C THR A 335 33.81 7.45 43.56
N LEU A 336 33.00 6.48 44.05
CA LEU A 336 33.43 5.56 45.12
C LEU A 336 34.62 4.70 44.68
N TYR A 337 34.64 4.24 43.41
CA TYR A 337 35.77 3.50 42.86
C TYR A 337 37.05 4.36 42.83
N ILE A 338 36.96 5.62 42.39
CA ILE A 338 38.10 6.55 42.40
C ILE A 338 38.68 6.69 43.82
N ASN A 339 37.82 6.78 44.83
CA ASN A 339 38.21 6.87 46.23
C ASN A 339 38.70 5.56 46.87
N GLY A 340 38.50 4.40 46.21
CA GLY A 340 38.85 3.08 46.71
C GLY A 340 37.82 2.48 47.65
N GLU A 341 36.58 2.96 47.64
CA GLU A 341 35.50 2.56 48.53
C GLU A 341 34.60 1.47 47.93
N THR A 342 34.78 1.12 46.63
CA THR A 342 34.01 0.07 45.94
C THR A 342 34.86 -0.61 44.88
N ASP A 343 34.43 -1.81 44.48
CA ASP A 343 35.05 -2.62 43.44
C ASP A 343 34.66 -2.15 42.01
N PHE A 344 35.57 -2.36 41.07
CA PHE A 344 35.36 -2.02 39.66
C PHE A 344 34.15 -2.69 39.04
N LEU A 345 33.78 -3.90 39.49
CA LEU A 345 32.60 -4.64 39.05
C LEU A 345 31.31 -3.83 39.22
N ASN A 346 31.20 -3.06 40.33
CA ASN A 346 30.04 -2.17 40.57
C ASN A 346 29.96 -1.05 39.53
N VAL A 347 31.11 -0.48 39.13
CA VAL A 347 31.18 0.56 38.09
C VAL A 347 30.71 0.03 36.74
N ILE A 348 31.22 -1.15 36.30
CA ILE A 348 30.83 -1.76 35.05
C ILE A 348 29.35 -2.12 35.06
N THR A 349 28.85 -2.68 36.17
CA THR A 349 27.43 -3.08 36.26
C THR A 349 26.51 -1.86 36.16
N ALA A 350 26.81 -0.81 36.93
CA ALA A 350 26.03 0.42 36.86
C ALA A 350 26.11 1.08 35.47
N GLN A 351 27.28 1.07 34.82
CA GLN A 351 27.46 1.59 33.47
C GLN A 351 26.65 0.84 32.44
N ARG A 352 26.64 -0.51 32.50
CA ARG A 352 25.82 -1.35 31.60
C ARG A 352 24.33 -1.09 31.79
N SER A 353 23.87 -0.99 33.04
CA SER A 353 22.48 -0.68 33.36
C SER A 353 22.07 0.70 32.82
N TRP A 354 22.92 1.72 32.96
CA TRP A 354 22.66 3.04 32.43
C TRP A 354 22.59 3.02 30.88
N LEU A 355 23.56 2.40 30.20
CA LEU A 355 23.54 2.27 28.73
C LEU A 355 22.27 1.57 28.25
N SER A 356 21.89 0.46 28.86
CA SER A 356 20.66 -0.29 28.53
C SER A 356 19.40 0.57 28.71
N SER A 357 19.34 1.39 29.76
CA SER A 357 18.20 2.28 30.01
C SER A 357 18.14 3.45 29.01
N GLU A 358 19.30 3.98 28.58
CA GLU A 358 19.34 4.99 27.49
C GLU A 358 18.86 4.42 26.15
N GLU A 359 19.32 3.21 25.78
CA GLU A 359 18.85 2.52 24.55
C GLU A 359 17.34 2.23 24.60
N SER A 360 16.83 1.86 25.79
CA SER A 360 15.39 1.65 26.01
C SER A 360 14.59 2.94 25.84
N LEU A 361 15.10 4.08 26.32
CA LEU A 361 14.46 5.39 26.10
C LEU A 361 14.38 5.76 24.62
N VAL A 362 15.47 5.56 23.87
CA VAL A 362 15.49 5.84 22.42
C VAL A 362 14.49 4.96 21.69
N THR A 363 14.46 3.68 22.02
CA THR A 363 13.49 2.73 21.44
C THR A 363 12.06 3.11 21.81
N MET A 364 11.80 3.53 23.04
CA MET A 364 10.45 3.96 23.45
C MET A 364 10.01 5.23 22.73
N LYS A 365 10.92 6.21 22.55
CA LYS A 365 10.65 7.41 21.73
C LYS A 365 10.28 7.03 20.29
N GLN A 366 10.97 6.06 19.70
CA GLN A 366 10.64 5.54 18.37
C GLN A 366 9.24 4.92 18.35
N ASN A 367 8.92 4.06 19.34
CA ASN A 367 7.62 3.38 19.42
C ASN A 367 6.47 4.38 19.54
N ILE A 368 6.62 5.44 20.35
CA ILE A 368 5.62 6.51 20.47
C ILE A 368 5.44 7.22 19.11
N ARG A 369 6.53 7.59 18.42
CA ARG A 369 6.49 8.24 17.11
C ARG A 369 5.78 7.36 16.07
N LYS A 370 6.11 6.05 16.02
CA LYS A 370 5.45 5.07 15.15
C LYS A 370 3.97 4.88 15.51
N ALA A 371 3.62 4.87 16.80
CA ALA A 371 2.23 4.80 17.22
C ALA A 371 1.40 6.00 16.76
N VAL A 372 1.97 7.21 16.79
CA VAL A 372 1.32 8.42 16.25
C VAL A 372 1.12 8.30 14.72
N VAL A 373 2.13 7.82 13.99
CA VAL A 373 1.99 7.57 12.53
C VAL A 373 0.92 6.53 12.25
N GLN A 374 0.89 5.45 13.04
CA GLN A 374 -0.13 4.40 12.90
C GLN A 374 -1.52 4.93 13.21
N LEU A 375 -1.70 5.74 14.26
CA LEU A 375 -2.96 6.43 14.54
C LEU A 375 -3.39 7.30 13.37
N ALA A 376 -2.50 8.12 12.81
CA ALA A 376 -2.82 8.94 11.65
C ALA A 376 -3.23 8.09 10.43
N ARG A 377 -2.59 6.94 10.22
CA ARG A 377 -2.93 5.99 9.15
C ARG A 377 -4.29 5.35 9.37
N THR A 378 -4.58 4.85 10.57
CA THR A 378 -5.85 4.15 10.89
C THR A 378 -7.04 5.10 10.92
N LEU A 379 -6.83 6.38 11.20
CA LEU A 379 -7.83 7.44 11.11
C LEU A 379 -8.10 7.91 9.66
N GLY A 380 -7.48 7.29 8.67
CA GLY A 380 -7.72 7.56 7.24
C GLY A 380 -6.78 8.59 6.61
N GLY A 381 -5.78 9.11 7.34
CA GLY A 381 -4.91 10.18 6.86
C GLY A 381 -5.63 11.52 6.66
N GLY A 382 -4.91 12.58 6.45
CA GLY A 382 -5.56 13.86 6.12
C GLY A 382 -5.44 14.94 7.20
N TRP A 383 -4.42 14.75 8.06
CA TRP A 383 -4.03 15.72 9.09
C TRP A 383 -2.94 16.67 8.59
#